data_3d0acbb9fc048f66cbebd48ae8bf319e
#
_entry.id   3d0acbb9fc048f66cbebd48ae8bf319e
#
_cell.length_a   1.000
_cell.length_b   1.000
_cell.length_c   1.000
_cell.angle_alpha   90.00
_cell.angle_beta   90.00
_cell.angle_gamma   90.00
#
_symmetry.space_group_name_H-M   'P 1'
#
loop_
_entity.id
_entity.type
_entity.pdbx_description
1 polymer ?
#
loop_
_entity_poly.entity_id
_entity_poly.type
_entity_poly.pdbx_seq_one_letter_code
_entity_poly.pdbx_strand_id
1 'polypeptide(L)'
;MENQERYNHLNTYYKNKFGERTLKICIDAGFTCPNRDGTLSTSGCIFCSEKGSGELIKFANQHIADQVTNFLNSYRGLRANKFIAYFQNFTNTYDTLENLKEKYDSALNVSNKIVGISIATRPDCITEDIAKLIASYSNKYDVSVELGLQTSNNNIGQIINRCYSSLQFTTAVNILRKYNIEIIAHMMIGLPKESFEDIKDTVTFINNHDIQGLKIHSTYIVKNTVLANMYYNKEYEPITLGYYLDGLTYVITHVRPDLIIHRISGDAPKDLLVAPEWNLHKKWILNGFENRLKNENLWQGKFYKA
;
A
#
# COMPACT_ATOMS: atom_id res chain seq x y z
N MET A 1 30.10 -4.28 15.31
CA MET A 1 29.10 -5.13 14.67
C MET A 1 28.25 -4.22 13.82
N GLU A 2 28.33 -4.33 12.51
CA GLU A 2 27.52 -3.56 11.57
C GLU A 2 26.03 -3.74 11.91
N ASN A 3 25.29 -2.67 11.79
CA ASN A 3 23.86 -2.62 12.04
C ASN A 3 23.16 -3.41 10.92
N GLN A 4 23.12 -4.73 11.02
CA GLN A 4 22.47 -5.60 10.05
C GLN A 4 20.97 -5.32 10.13
N GLU A 5 20.39 -4.90 8.99
CA GLU A 5 18.95 -4.70 8.87
C GLU A 5 18.21 -5.98 9.25
N ARG A 6 17.19 -5.85 10.10
CA ARG A 6 16.44 -7.01 10.60
C ARG A 6 15.27 -7.41 9.71
N TYR A 7 15.00 -6.63 8.67
CA TYR A 7 14.03 -6.94 7.61
C TYR A 7 14.42 -6.22 6.31
N ASN A 8 13.90 -6.68 5.19
CA ASN A 8 14.22 -6.16 3.86
C ASN A 8 13.54 -4.82 3.62
N HIS A 9 14.24 -3.72 3.83
CA HIS A 9 13.70 -2.38 3.61
C HIS A 9 13.62 -2.02 2.13
N LEU A 10 12.53 -1.39 1.70
CA LEU A 10 12.37 -0.86 0.36
C LEU A 10 13.52 0.07 -0.07
N ASN A 11 14.00 0.92 0.84
CA ASN A 11 15.09 1.84 0.51
C ASN A 11 16.38 1.11 0.16
N THR A 12 16.74 0.05 0.89
CA THR A 12 17.89 -0.80 0.63
C THR A 12 17.70 -1.58 -0.67
N TYR A 13 16.51 -2.14 -0.89
CA TYR A 13 16.15 -2.79 -2.14
C TYR A 13 16.33 -1.87 -3.35
N TYR A 14 15.77 -0.66 -3.30
CA TYR A 14 15.90 0.30 -4.39
C TYR A 14 17.35 0.76 -4.60
N LYS A 15 18.11 0.97 -3.52
CA LYS A 15 19.53 1.32 -3.63
C LYS A 15 20.33 0.22 -4.32
N ASN A 16 20.05 -1.04 -4.01
CA ASN A 16 20.71 -2.19 -4.66
C ASN A 16 20.26 -2.33 -6.12
N LYS A 17 18.95 -2.17 -6.41
CA LYS A 17 18.38 -2.32 -7.75
C LYS A 17 18.81 -1.19 -8.69
N PHE A 18 18.82 0.04 -8.22
CA PHE A 18 19.04 1.23 -9.05
C PHE A 18 20.41 1.90 -8.83
N GLY A 19 21.20 1.41 -7.88
CA GLY A 19 22.54 1.96 -7.56
C GLY A 19 22.52 3.21 -6.71
N GLU A 20 21.36 3.85 -6.50
CA GLU A 20 21.24 5.10 -5.77
C GLU A 20 19.85 5.27 -5.11
N ARG A 21 19.72 6.35 -4.35
CA ARG A 21 18.47 6.67 -3.67
C ARG A 21 17.35 6.90 -4.67
N THR A 22 16.27 6.13 -4.53
CA THR A 22 15.07 6.22 -5.36
C THR A 22 13.86 6.61 -4.51
N LEU A 23 13.04 7.55 -4.97
CA LEU A 23 11.85 8.01 -4.27
C LEU A 23 10.58 7.72 -5.09
N LYS A 24 9.47 7.44 -4.41
CA LYS A 24 8.14 7.40 -5.03
C LYS A 24 7.57 8.81 -5.12
N ILE A 25 7.08 9.18 -6.30
CA ILE A 25 6.28 10.39 -6.55
C ILE A 25 4.82 9.97 -6.48
N CYS A 26 4.11 10.37 -5.44
CA CYS A 26 2.69 10.09 -5.31
C CYS A 26 1.89 10.99 -6.25
N ILE A 27 1.11 10.38 -7.12
CA ILE A 27 0.34 11.02 -8.20
C ILE A 27 -1.14 10.75 -7.98
N ASP A 28 -1.94 11.79 -8.09
CA ASP A 28 -3.39 11.72 -8.24
C ASP A 28 -3.76 11.92 -9.71
N ALA A 29 -4.24 10.88 -10.36
CA ALA A 29 -4.61 10.90 -11.77
C ALA A 29 -6.12 11.06 -12.00
N GLY A 30 -6.88 11.48 -10.97
CA GLY A 30 -8.31 11.73 -11.07
C GLY A 30 -9.14 10.46 -11.31
N PHE A 31 -8.65 9.32 -10.87
CA PHE A 31 -9.42 8.08 -10.91
C PHE A 31 -10.56 8.09 -9.89
N THR A 32 -11.56 7.25 -10.13
CA THR A 32 -12.61 6.93 -9.17
C THR A 32 -12.44 5.50 -8.62
N CYS A 33 -13.46 5.00 -7.95
CA CYS A 33 -13.49 3.65 -7.40
C CYS A 33 -14.88 3.04 -7.63
N PRO A 34 -14.99 1.81 -8.16
CA PRO A 34 -16.29 1.16 -8.37
C PRO A 34 -17.07 0.96 -7.07
N ASN A 35 -16.38 1.02 -5.93
CA ASN A 35 -16.99 0.98 -4.60
C ASN A 35 -17.51 2.37 -4.13
N ARG A 36 -17.50 3.40 -5.00
CA ARG A 36 -17.92 4.78 -4.68
C ARG A 36 -18.81 5.39 -5.73
N ASP A 37 -18.66 5.02 -6.99
CA ASP A 37 -19.38 5.63 -8.11
C ASP A 37 -20.75 5.00 -8.40
N GLY A 38 -21.17 4.04 -7.57
CA GLY A 38 -22.45 3.33 -7.71
C GLY A 38 -22.34 2.00 -8.47
N THR A 39 -21.18 1.65 -9.03
CA THR A 39 -21.01 0.38 -9.75
C THR A 39 -21.12 -0.82 -8.80
N LEU A 40 -20.45 -0.79 -7.66
CA LEU A 40 -20.57 -1.80 -6.60
C LEU A 40 -21.24 -1.24 -5.35
N SER A 41 -20.91 -0.02 -4.96
CA SER A 41 -21.42 0.69 -3.80
C SER A 41 -21.21 2.19 -3.98
N THR A 42 -21.93 3.01 -3.21
CA THR A 42 -21.76 4.47 -3.16
C THR A 42 -20.95 4.94 -1.96
N SER A 43 -20.74 4.08 -0.95
CA SER A 43 -20.16 4.48 0.34
C SER A 43 -18.65 4.27 0.43
N GLY A 44 -18.06 3.43 -0.42
CA GLY A 44 -16.64 3.07 -0.33
C GLY A 44 -16.31 2.15 0.84
N CYS A 45 -15.03 1.86 1.03
CA CYS A 45 -14.57 1.17 2.24
C CYS A 45 -14.78 2.08 3.46
N ILE A 46 -15.15 1.50 4.61
CA ILE A 46 -15.54 2.27 5.81
C ILE A 46 -14.46 3.21 6.35
N PHE A 47 -13.18 2.90 6.09
CA PHE A 47 -12.02 3.68 6.55
C PHE A 47 -11.51 4.69 5.51
N CYS A 48 -12.07 4.66 4.28
CA CYS A 48 -11.58 5.47 3.18
C CYS A 48 -12.22 6.85 3.19
N SER A 49 -11.40 7.90 3.24
CA SER A 49 -11.88 9.28 3.17
C SER A 49 -12.42 9.66 1.78
N GLU A 50 -12.97 10.86 1.64
CA GLU A 50 -13.43 11.41 0.35
C GLU A 50 -12.30 11.52 -0.69
N LYS A 51 -11.05 11.67 -0.23
CA LYS A 51 -9.86 11.73 -1.09
C LYS A 51 -9.20 10.37 -1.33
N GLY A 52 -9.88 9.28 -0.98
CA GLY A 52 -9.28 7.95 -1.04
C GLY A 52 -8.12 7.83 -0.03
N SER A 53 -6.94 7.44 -0.50
CA SER A 53 -5.69 7.40 0.29
C SER A 53 -4.76 8.58 -0.04
N GLY A 54 -5.30 9.69 -0.57
CA GLY A 54 -4.55 10.79 -1.17
C GLY A 54 -4.51 12.08 -0.38
N GLU A 55 -4.90 12.09 0.88
CA GLU A 55 -4.95 13.30 1.70
C GLU A 55 -3.62 14.05 1.76
N LEU A 56 -2.52 13.35 1.61
CA LEU A 56 -1.16 13.91 1.71
C LEU A 56 -0.52 14.24 0.35
N ILE A 57 -1.24 14.07 -0.77
CA ILE A 57 -0.72 14.45 -2.10
C ILE A 57 -0.80 15.96 -2.27
N LYS A 58 0.37 16.59 -2.29
CA LYS A 58 0.48 18.05 -2.29
C LYS A 58 -0.05 18.74 -3.57
N PHE A 59 -0.01 18.04 -4.69
CA PHE A 59 -0.29 18.60 -6.02
C PHE A 59 -1.47 17.93 -6.72
N ALA A 60 -2.36 17.27 -5.97
CA ALA A 60 -3.46 16.45 -6.48
C ALA A 60 -4.39 17.15 -7.49
N ASN A 61 -4.54 18.48 -7.43
CA ASN A 61 -5.44 19.24 -8.31
C ASN A 61 -4.75 19.71 -9.61
N GLN A 62 -3.54 19.26 -9.90
CA GLN A 62 -2.77 19.66 -11.07
C GLN A 62 -2.76 18.53 -12.11
N HIS A 63 -2.41 18.86 -13.37
CA HIS A 63 -2.15 17.85 -14.38
C HIS A 63 -1.04 16.89 -13.94
N ILE A 64 -1.10 15.64 -14.37
CA ILE A 64 -0.17 14.58 -13.95
C ILE A 64 1.30 14.98 -14.18
N ALA A 65 1.61 15.54 -15.35
CA ALA A 65 2.96 16.00 -15.69
C ALA A 65 3.44 17.12 -14.76
N ASP A 66 2.55 18.03 -14.35
CA ASP A 66 2.86 19.11 -13.43
C ASP A 66 3.10 18.61 -12.01
N GLN A 67 2.32 17.63 -11.56
CA GLN A 67 2.54 16.96 -10.26
C GLN A 67 3.94 16.37 -10.18
N VAL A 68 4.36 15.65 -11.23
CA VAL A 68 5.70 15.05 -11.33
C VAL A 68 6.77 16.14 -11.37
N THR A 69 6.64 17.15 -12.22
CA THR A 69 7.59 18.27 -12.35
C THR A 69 7.76 19.02 -11.04
N ASN A 70 6.66 19.35 -10.38
CA ASN A 70 6.68 20.06 -9.11
C ASN A 70 7.30 19.22 -7.99
N PHE A 71 7.07 17.91 -7.98
CA PHE A 71 7.75 17.04 -7.03
C PHE A 71 9.25 16.99 -7.29
N LEU A 72 9.69 16.82 -8.54
CA LEU A 72 11.12 16.80 -8.90
C LEU A 72 11.85 18.06 -8.45
N ASN A 73 11.22 19.23 -8.57
CA ASN A 73 11.75 20.52 -8.16
C ASN A 73 11.59 20.83 -6.67
N SER A 74 10.89 19.98 -5.92
CA SER A 74 10.69 20.16 -4.48
C SER A 74 11.95 19.84 -3.68
N TYR A 75 12.05 20.36 -2.44
CA TYR A 75 13.12 20.03 -1.50
C TYR A 75 13.33 18.52 -1.35
N ARG A 76 12.25 17.73 -1.38
CA ARG A 76 12.33 16.27 -1.28
C ARG A 76 12.85 15.65 -2.58
N GLY A 77 12.39 16.14 -3.73
CA GLY A 77 12.81 15.67 -5.05
C GLY A 77 14.29 15.91 -5.31
N LEU A 78 14.81 17.08 -4.94
CA LEU A 78 16.23 17.44 -5.11
C LEU A 78 17.20 16.53 -4.33
N ARG A 79 16.71 15.65 -3.46
CA ARG A 79 17.50 14.71 -2.65
C ARG A 79 17.62 13.30 -3.25
N ALA A 80 17.12 13.10 -4.46
CA ALA A 80 17.21 11.83 -5.19
C ALA A 80 17.38 12.10 -6.69
N ASN A 81 17.93 11.12 -7.42
CA ASN A 81 18.11 11.20 -8.87
C ASN A 81 17.25 10.20 -9.63
N LYS A 82 16.62 9.25 -8.93
CA LYS A 82 15.72 8.25 -9.52
C LYS A 82 14.38 8.24 -8.81
N PHE A 83 13.34 8.04 -9.62
CA PHE A 83 11.97 8.13 -9.13
C PHE A 83 11.09 7.04 -9.71
N ILE A 84 10.11 6.61 -8.91
CA ILE A 84 9.01 5.75 -9.33
C ILE A 84 7.75 6.61 -9.38
N ALA A 85 7.10 6.67 -10.53
CA ALA A 85 5.77 7.27 -10.67
C ALA A 85 4.75 6.36 -9.96
N TYR A 86 4.17 6.84 -8.86
CA TYR A 86 3.28 6.05 -8.02
C TYR A 86 1.86 6.59 -8.05
N PHE A 87 0.99 5.90 -8.76
CA PHE A 87 -0.44 6.17 -8.83
C PHE A 87 -1.11 5.60 -7.58
N GLN A 88 -1.57 6.47 -6.69
CA GLN A 88 -1.92 6.07 -5.33
C GLN A 88 -3.40 6.17 -4.99
N ASN A 89 -4.12 7.22 -5.44
CA ASN A 89 -5.49 7.49 -5.02
C ASN A 89 -6.49 6.59 -5.73
N PHE A 90 -7.49 6.10 -5.00
CA PHE A 90 -8.60 5.31 -5.54
C PHE A 90 -8.13 4.04 -6.29
N THR A 91 -8.71 3.78 -7.49
CA THR A 91 -8.50 2.54 -8.25
C THR A 91 -7.85 2.86 -9.59
N ASN A 92 -6.53 2.82 -9.64
CA ASN A 92 -5.76 3.36 -10.77
C ASN A 92 -5.68 2.44 -12.00
N THR A 93 -6.53 1.42 -12.06
CA THR A 93 -6.76 0.57 -13.24
C THR A 93 -8.25 0.59 -13.66
N TYR A 94 -9.06 1.46 -13.07
CA TYR A 94 -10.49 1.55 -13.33
C TYR A 94 -10.79 2.68 -14.30
N ASP A 95 -10.49 2.42 -15.58
CA ASP A 95 -10.72 3.33 -16.72
C ASP A 95 -10.60 2.53 -18.04
N THR A 96 -10.82 3.15 -19.19
CA THR A 96 -10.51 2.53 -20.49
C THR A 96 -9.00 2.36 -20.71
N LEU A 97 -8.58 1.41 -21.53
CA LEU A 97 -7.16 1.16 -21.78
C LEU A 97 -6.46 2.40 -22.38
N GLU A 98 -7.16 3.15 -23.22
CA GLU A 98 -6.67 4.39 -23.81
C GLU A 98 -6.39 5.45 -22.76
N ASN A 99 -7.34 5.69 -21.85
CA ASN A 99 -7.20 6.65 -20.76
C ASN A 99 -6.11 6.22 -19.78
N LEU A 100 -6.04 4.92 -19.43
CA LEU A 100 -4.97 4.37 -18.60
C LEU A 100 -3.60 4.66 -19.19
N LYS A 101 -3.44 4.35 -20.50
CA LYS A 101 -2.18 4.57 -21.22
C LYS A 101 -1.81 6.05 -21.23
N GLU A 102 -2.73 6.95 -21.56
CA GLU A 102 -2.50 8.40 -21.58
C GLU A 102 -2.03 8.91 -20.21
N LYS A 103 -2.72 8.50 -19.13
CA LYS A 103 -2.38 8.90 -17.76
C LYS A 103 -1.00 8.39 -17.34
N TYR A 104 -0.67 7.13 -17.65
CA TYR A 104 0.64 6.55 -17.30
C TYR A 104 1.75 7.21 -18.09
N ASP A 105 1.57 7.40 -19.41
CA ASP A 105 2.53 8.07 -20.30
C ASP A 105 2.76 9.52 -19.86
N SER A 106 1.73 10.22 -19.44
CA SER A 106 1.83 11.60 -18.93
C SER A 106 2.77 11.73 -17.73
N ALA A 107 2.83 10.71 -16.85
CA ALA A 107 3.79 10.70 -15.75
C ALA A 107 5.20 10.28 -16.19
N LEU A 108 5.29 9.25 -17.03
CA LEU A 108 6.55 8.61 -17.37
C LEU A 108 7.42 9.43 -18.32
N ASN A 109 6.80 10.25 -19.18
CA ASN A 109 7.51 11.03 -20.19
C ASN A 109 8.05 12.39 -19.68
N VAL A 110 7.83 12.73 -18.39
CA VAL A 110 8.26 14.02 -17.82
C VAL A 110 9.79 14.11 -17.71
N SER A 111 10.46 13.02 -17.35
CA SER A 111 11.90 13.04 -17.08
C SER A 111 12.51 11.65 -17.22
N ASN A 112 13.74 11.59 -17.71
CA ASN A 112 14.55 10.37 -17.73
C ASN A 112 14.99 9.89 -16.33
N LYS A 113 14.77 10.69 -15.31
CA LYS A 113 14.94 10.27 -13.90
C LYS A 113 13.82 9.35 -13.41
N ILE A 114 12.70 9.24 -14.14
CA ILE A 114 11.65 8.28 -13.83
C ILE A 114 12.12 6.90 -14.31
N VAL A 115 12.36 5.98 -13.39
CA VAL A 115 12.88 4.64 -13.66
C VAL A 115 11.85 3.54 -13.49
N GLY A 116 10.64 3.87 -13.01
CA GLY A 116 9.60 2.88 -12.81
C GLY A 116 8.22 3.48 -12.59
N ILE A 117 7.23 2.60 -12.63
CA ILE A 117 5.82 2.87 -12.36
C ILE A 117 5.30 1.89 -11.30
N SER A 118 4.53 2.40 -10.35
CA SER A 118 3.84 1.63 -9.32
C SER A 118 2.37 2.03 -9.32
N ILE A 119 1.46 1.08 -9.45
CA ILE A 119 0.03 1.33 -9.66
C ILE A 119 -0.76 0.70 -8.51
N ALA A 120 -1.34 1.53 -7.62
CA ALA A 120 -2.20 1.03 -6.56
C ALA A 120 -3.62 0.83 -7.07
N THR A 121 -4.18 -0.34 -6.82
CA THR A 121 -5.51 -0.68 -7.32
C THR A 121 -6.20 -1.75 -6.50
N ARG A 122 -7.43 -2.03 -6.88
CA ARG A 122 -8.28 -3.10 -6.36
C ARG A 122 -8.03 -4.38 -7.17
N PRO A 123 -8.06 -5.57 -6.53
CA PRO A 123 -7.90 -6.84 -7.24
C PRO A 123 -8.97 -7.09 -8.30
N ASP A 124 -10.22 -6.74 -8.02
CA ASP A 124 -11.36 -6.92 -8.92
C ASP A 124 -11.35 -5.98 -10.14
N CYS A 125 -10.38 -5.05 -10.21
CA CYS A 125 -10.14 -4.18 -11.35
C CYS A 125 -8.86 -4.57 -12.14
N ILE A 126 -8.42 -5.82 -12.03
CA ILE A 126 -7.33 -6.38 -12.84
C ILE A 126 -7.91 -7.34 -13.87
N THR A 127 -7.74 -7.03 -15.14
CA THR A 127 -8.06 -7.89 -16.28
C THR A 127 -6.79 -8.28 -17.05
N GLU A 128 -6.88 -9.28 -17.93
CA GLU A 128 -5.75 -9.67 -18.81
C GLU A 128 -5.28 -8.50 -19.67
N ASP A 129 -6.19 -7.68 -20.20
CA ASP A 129 -5.81 -6.56 -21.07
C ASP A 129 -5.16 -5.41 -20.31
N ILE A 130 -5.59 -5.15 -19.06
CA ILE A 130 -4.92 -4.23 -18.16
C ILE A 130 -3.52 -4.74 -17.81
N ALA A 131 -3.37 -6.03 -17.51
CA ALA A 131 -2.07 -6.62 -17.21
C ALA A 131 -1.12 -6.52 -18.44
N LYS A 132 -1.60 -6.77 -19.65
CA LYS A 132 -0.82 -6.58 -20.90
C LYS A 132 -0.39 -5.12 -21.07
N LEU A 133 -1.29 -4.15 -20.86
CA LEU A 133 -0.95 -2.73 -20.92
C LEU A 133 0.15 -2.40 -19.93
N ILE A 134 0.01 -2.80 -18.67
CA ILE A 134 1.00 -2.53 -17.61
C ILE A 134 2.34 -3.20 -17.95
N ALA A 135 2.32 -4.46 -18.42
CA ALA A 135 3.52 -5.19 -18.80
C ALA A 135 4.26 -4.56 -20.00
N SER A 136 3.56 -3.85 -20.88
CA SER A 136 4.19 -3.16 -22.02
C SER A 136 5.25 -2.13 -21.61
N TYR A 137 5.18 -1.63 -20.39
CA TYR A 137 6.16 -0.70 -19.82
C TYR A 137 7.44 -1.39 -19.31
N SER A 138 7.43 -2.72 -19.10
CA SER A 138 8.54 -3.46 -18.47
C SER A 138 9.84 -3.45 -19.29
N ASN A 139 9.78 -3.17 -20.59
CA ASN A 139 10.97 -3.03 -21.44
C ASN A 139 11.84 -1.80 -21.10
N LYS A 140 11.27 -0.80 -20.43
CA LYS A 140 11.93 0.48 -20.15
C LYS A 140 11.91 0.86 -18.67
N TYR A 141 10.92 0.42 -17.94
CA TYR A 141 10.63 0.83 -16.58
C TYR A 141 10.54 -0.37 -15.64
N ASP A 142 10.86 -0.14 -14.39
CA ASP A 142 10.51 -1.05 -13.30
C ASP A 142 8.99 -0.97 -13.05
N VAL A 143 8.30 -2.10 -13.14
CA VAL A 143 6.83 -2.12 -13.11
C VAL A 143 6.33 -2.91 -11.91
N SER A 144 5.46 -2.27 -11.13
CA SER A 144 4.83 -2.94 -10.00
C SER A 144 3.37 -2.54 -9.85
N VAL A 145 2.56 -3.48 -9.37
CA VAL A 145 1.16 -3.27 -9.00
C VAL A 145 0.98 -3.47 -7.49
N GLU A 146 0.35 -2.51 -6.84
CA GLU A 146 0.06 -2.56 -5.42
C GLU A 146 -1.41 -2.93 -5.22
N LEU A 147 -1.66 -4.15 -4.74
CA LEU A 147 -3.00 -4.70 -4.57
C LEU A 147 -3.52 -4.56 -3.14
N GLY A 148 -4.70 -4.01 -2.99
CA GLY A 148 -5.41 -4.03 -1.72
C GLY A 148 -5.85 -5.46 -1.34
N LEU A 149 -5.36 -5.99 -0.23
CA LEU A 149 -5.86 -7.21 0.41
C LEU A 149 -6.62 -6.86 1.70
N GLN A 150 -6.07 -6.01 2.50
CA GLN A 150 -6.41 -5.57 3.85
C GLN A 150 -6.38 -6.75 4.84
N THR A 151 -7.17 -7.79 4.60
CA THR A 151 -7.26 -9.05 5.35
C THR A 151 -7.65 -10.19 4.41
N SER A 152 -7.23 -11.41 4.71
CA SER A 152 -7.69 -12.62 4.00
C SER A 152 -9.11 -13.04 4.42
N ASN A 153 -9.59 -12.60 5.61
CA ASN A 153 -10.90 -12.94 6.13
C ASN A 153 -12.01 -12.20 5.37
N ASN A 154 -12.84 -12.94 4.63
CA ASN A 154 -13.93 -12.37 3.83
C ASN A 154 -15.05 -11.75 4.68
N ASN A 155 -15.30 -12.26 5.90
CA ASN A 155 -16.31 -11.66 6.79
C ASN A 155 -15.87 -10.25 7.24
N ILE A 156 -14.60 -10.10 7.62
CA ILE A 156 -14.03 -8.77 7.89
C ILE A 156 -14.05 -7.92 6.63
N GLY A 157 -13.74 -8.51 5.47
CA GLY A 157 -13.86 -7.86 4.16
C GLY A 157 -15.25 -7.27 3.88
N GLN A 158 -16.31 -7.96 4.30
CA GLN A 158 -17.70 -7.46 4.24
C GLN A 158 -17.95 -6.32 5.24
N ILE A 159 -17.49 -6.48 6.49
CA ILE A 159 -17.62 -5.44 7.53
C ILE A 159 -16.97 -4.13 7.08
N ILE A 160 -15.79 -4.19 6.48
CA ILE A 160 -15.09 -3.00 5.98
C ILE A 160 -15.60 -2.51 4.62
N ASN A 161 -16.63 -3.13 4.08
CA ASN A 161 -17.24 -2.79 2.79
C ASN A 161 -16.23 -2.71 1.63
N ARG A 162 -15.27 -3.65 1.55
CA ARG A 162 -14.29 -3.63 0.44
C ARG A 162 -14.86 -4.13 -0.89
N CYS A 163 -15.99 -4.87 -0.86
CA CYS A 163 -16.74 -5.38 -2.01
C CYS A 163 -15.97 -6.32 -2.96
N TYR A 164 -14.95 -7.00 -2.49
CA TYR A 164 -14.29 -8.12 -3.18
C TYR A 164 -13.80 -9.17 -2.18
N SER A 165 -13.60 -10.39 -2.67
CA SER A 165 -13.16 -11.53 -1.86
C SER A 165 -11.64 -11.75 -1.94
N SER A 166 -11.10 -12.56 -1.04
CA SER A 166 -9.72 -13.05 -1.10
C SER A 166 -9.45 -13.88 -2.36
N LEU A 167 -10.47 -14.56 -2.91
CA LEU A 167 -10.36 -15.28 -4.19
C LEU A 167 -10.10 -14.33 -5.37
N GLN A 168 -10.75 -13.15 -5.39
CA GLN A 168 -10.49 -12.14 -6.43
C GLN A 168 -9.06 -11.59 -6.31
N PHE A 169 -8.51 -11.47 -5.11
CA PHE A 169 -7.09 -11.16 -4.92
C PHE A 169 -6.20 -12.24 -5.53
N THR A 170 -6.46 -13.52 -5.26
CA THR A 170 -5.72 -14.65 -5.86
C THR A 170 -5.79 -14.62 -7.39
N THR A 171 -6.97 -14.35 -7.95
CA THR A 171 -7.16 -14.23 -9.40
C THR A 171 -6.30 -13.09 -9.98
N ALA A 172 -6.31 -11.91 -9.35
CA ALA A 172 -5.50 -10.78 -9.79
C ALA A 172 -3.99 -11.08 -9.72
N VAL A 173 -3.53 -11.73 -8.65
CA VAL A 173 -2.13 -12.18 -8.54
C VAL A 173 -1.77 -13.09 -9.71
N ASN A 174 -2.59 -14.11 -9.99
CA ASN A 174 -2.35 -15.05 -11.08
C ASN A 174 -2.31 -14.36 -12.45
N ILE A 175 -3.20 -13.40 -12.71
CA ILE A 175 -3.19 -12.62 -13.95
C ILE A 175 -1.89 -11.82 -14.07
N LEU A 176 -1.52 -11.05 -13.06
CA LEU A 176 -0.33 -10.20 -13.10
C LEU A 176 0.96 -11.00 -13.23
N ARG A 177 1.04 -12.15 -12.55
CA ARG A 177 2.23 -13.03 -12.60
C ARG A 177 2.46 -13.70 -13.95
N LYS A 178 1.41 -13.93 -14.76
CA LYS A 178 1.58 -14.38 -16.16
C LYS A 178 2.45 -13.41 -16.98
N TYR A 179 2.46 -12.14 -16.61
CA TYR A 179 3.21 -11.06 -17.29
C TYR A 179 4.44 -10.62 -16.50
N ASN A 180 4.88 -11.38 -15.50
CA ASN A 180 6.04 -11.08 -14.64
C ASN A 180 5.98 -9.71 -13.94
N ILE A 181 4.80 -9.17 -13.66
CA ILE A 181 4.64 -7.90 -12.96
C ILE A 181 4.88 -8.13 -11.46
N GLU A 182 5.72 -7.29 -10.84
CA GLU A 182 5.93 -7.31 -9.39
C GLU A 182 4.64 -6.89 -8.66
N ILE A 183 4.28 -7.63 -7.61
CA ILE A 183 3.06 -7.39 -6.83
C ILE A 183 3.42 -7.04 -5.40
N ILE A 184 2.83 -5.95 -4.90
CA ILE A 184 2.93 -5.54 -3.50
C ILE A 184 1.54 -5.66 -2.87
N ALA A 185 1.39 -6.52 -1.88
CA ALA A 185 0.14 -6.63 -1.13
C ALA A 185 0.03 -5.54 -0.06
N HIS A 186 -1.16 -4.97 0.10
CA HIS A 186 -1.47 -4.08 1.21
C HIS A 186 -2.29 -4.83 2.25
N MET A 187 -1.78 -4.97 3.47
CA MET A 187 -2.53 -5.48 4.61
C MET A 187 -2.76 -4.40 5.66
N MET A 188 -3.79 -4.58 6.47
CA MET A 188 -4.11 -3.71 7.59
C MET A 188 -4.13 -4.52 8.89
N ILE A 189 -3.83 -3.86 10.00
CA ILE A 189 -3.94 -4.41 11.35
C ILE A 189 -4.87 -3.50 12.16
N GLY A 190 -5.81 -4.10 12.88
CA GLY A 190 -6.76 -3.41 13.73
C GLY A 190 -8.07 -3.08 13.03
N LEU A 191 -8.49 -3.87 12.06
CA LEU A 191 -9.80 -3.73 11.42
C LEU A 191 -10.94 -4.06 12.42
N PRO A 192 -12.15 -3.50 12.24
CA PRO A 192 -13.29 -3.84 13.08
C PRO A 192 -13.54 -5.36 13.11
N LYS A 193 -13.69 -5.90 14.33
CA LYS A 193 -13.87 -7.33 14.60
C LYS A 193 -12.68 -8.24 14.24
N GLU A 194 -11.54 -7.68 13.85
CA GLU A 194 -10.33 -8.45 13.58
C GLU A 194 -9.75 -9.02 14.89
N SER A 195 -9.49 -10.30 14.91
CA SER A 195 -8.75 -11.00 15.96
C SER A 195 -7.27 -11.12 15.59
N PHE A 196 -6.43 -11.50 16.56
CA PHE A 196 -5.03 -11.78 16.28
C PHE A 196 -4.84 -13.01 15.37
N GLU A 197 -5.78 -13.96 15.39
CA GLU A 197 -5.79 -15.12 14.49
C GLU A 197 -6.04 -14.71 13.05
N ASP A 198 -6.89 -13.71 12.79
CA ASP A 198 -7.11 -13.18 11.43
C ASP A 198 -5.83 -12.55 10.85
N ILE A 199 -4.99 -11.94 11.70
CA ILE A 199 -3.67 -11.44 11.28
C ILE A 199 -2.77 -12.61 10.86
N LYS A 200 -2.76 -13.70 11.63
CA LYS A 200 -1.97 -14.91 11.31
C LYS A 200 -2.43 -15.58 10.02
N ASP A 201 -3.75 -15.71 9.85
CA ASP A 201 -4.35 -16.27 8.63
C ASP A 201 -4.01 -15.42 7.42
N THR A 202 -4.02 -14.08 7.58
CA THR A 202 -3.63 -13.15 6.51
C THR A 202 -2.14 -13.30 6.15
N VAL A 203 -1.25 -13.50 7.12
CA VAL A 203 0.17 -13.78 6.88
C VAL A 203 0.35 -15.10 6.12
N THR A 204 -0.35 -16.14 6.55
CA THR A 204 -0.35 -17.45 5.87
C THR A 204 -0.85 -17.33 4.44
N PHE A 205 -1.94 -16.59 4.23
CA PHE A 205 -2.48 -16.31 2.90
C PHE A 205 -1.45 -15.57 2.01
N ILE A 206 -0.79 -14.54 2.53
CA ILE A 206 0.26 -13.78 1.83
C ILE A 206 1.42 -14.71 1.43
N ASN A 207 1.88 -15.56 2.33
CA ASN A 207 2.98 -16.50 2.09
C ASN A 207 2.69 -17.50 0.97
N ASN A 208 1.41 -17.88 0.79
CA ASN A 208 0.97 -18.83 -0.24
C ASN A 208 0.78 -18.18 -1.63
N HIS A 209 1.07 -16.89 -1.78
CA HIS A 209 0.93 -16.18 -3.05
C HIS A 209 2.29 -15.69 -3.57
N ASP A 210 2.45 -15.70 -4.90
CA ASP A 210 3.65 -15.17 -5.56
C ASP A 210 3.60 -13.63 -5.62
N ILE A 211 3.87 -13.00 -4.48
CA ILE A 211 4.00 -11.55 -4.33
C ILE A 211 5.43 -11.20 -3.92
N GLN A 212 5.90 -10.01 -4.26
CA GLN A 212 7.28 -9.57 -4.08
C GLN A 212 7.44 -8.55 -2.97
N GLY A 213 6.35 -7.90 -2.58
CA GLY A 213 6.40 -6.86 -1.55
C GLY A 213 5.18 -6.81 -0.66
N LEU A 214 5.36 -6.17 0.50
CA LEU A 214 4.30 -6.02 1.50
C LEU A 214 4.29 -4.59 2.04
N LYS A 215 3.09 -4.00 2.12
CA LYS A 215 2.81 -2.78 2.90
C LYS A 215 1.89 -3.14 4.05
N ILE A 216 2.29 -2.77 5.25
CA ILE A 216 1.53 -2.99 6.48
C ILE A 216 1.02 -1.65 6.96
N HIS A 217 -0.28 -1.55 7.18
CA HIS A 217 -0.95 -0.34 7.65
C HIS A 217 -1.64 -0.60 8.98
N SER A 218 -1.50 0.35 9.90
CA SER A 218 -2.42 0.42 11.04
C SER A 218 -3.76 0.95 10.59
N THR A 219 -4.84 0.44 11.17
CA THR A 219 -6.16 1.06 11.02
C THR A 219 -6.23 2.31 11.87
N TYR A 220 -6.50 3.44 11.24
CA TYR A 220 -6.75 4.71 11.91
C TYR A 220 -8.05 5.33 11.41
N ILE A 221 -8.64 6.18 12.23
CA ILE A 221 -9.95 6.77 12.01
C ILE A 221 -9.77 8.21 11.56
N VAL A 222 -10.31 8.56 10.39
CA VAL A 222 -10.36 9.94 9.90
C VAL A 222 -11.78 10.46 9.90
N LYS A 223 -11.93 11.76 10.08
CA LYS A 223 -13.23 12.46 10.04
C LYS A 223 -14.01 12.12 8.77
N ASN A 224 -15.32 12.18 8.85
CA ASN A 224 -16.24 12.00 7.73
C ASN A 224 -16.17 10.60 7.08
N THR A 225 -15.81 9.57 7.85
CA THR A 225 -15.82 8.18 7.39
C THR A 225 -16.86 7.37 8.17
N VAL A 226 -17.31 6.26 7.59
CA VAL A 226 -18.19 5.31 8.29
C VAL A 226 -17.49 4.79 9.56
N LEU A 227 -16.18 4.55 9.50
CA LEU A 227 -15.40 4.11 10.66
C LEU A 227 -15.39 5.16 11.79
N ALA A 228 -15.40 6.46 11.46
CA ALA A 228 -15.54 7.51 12.47
C ALA A 228 -16.91 7.47 13.15
N ASN A 229 -17.97 7.22 12.39
CA ASN A 229 -19.31 7.05 12.96
C ASN A 229 -19.38 5.82 13.88
N MET A 230 -18.80 4.68 13.47
CA MET A 230 -18.71 3.48 14.32
C MET A 230 -17.96 3.77 15.63
N TYR A 231 -16.89 4.56 15.56
CA TYR A 231 -16.15 4.97 16.76
C TYR A 231 -16.98 5.87 17.70
N TYR A 232 -17.65 6.88 17.17
CA TYR A 232 -18.50 7.77 17.97
C TYR A 232 -19.69 7.03 18.59
N ASN A 233 -20.22 6.03 17.90
CA ASN A 233 -21.28 5.15 18.39
C ASN A 233 -20.79 4.05 19.34
N LYS A 234 -19.48 3.96 19.62
CA LYS A 234 -18.85 2.89 20.41
C LYS A 234 -19.00 1.48 19.83
N GLU A 235 -19.15 1.39 18.51
CA GLU A 235 -19.23 0.13 17.77
C GLU A 235 -17.83 -0.39 17.36
N TYR A 236 -16.83 0.50 17.35
CA TYR A 236 -15.44 0.20 17.08
C TYR A 236 -14.52 0.96 18.02
N GLU A 237 -13.51 0.28 18.54
CA GLU A 237 -12.46 0.85 19.36
C GLU A 237 -11.09 0.65 18.66
N PRO A 238 -10.31 1.72 18.45
CA PRO A 238 -9.02 1.60 17.78
C PRO A 238 -8.02 0.85 18.64
N ILE A 239 -7.17 0.06 18.01
CA ILE A 239 -6.14 -0.72 18.69
C ILE A 239 -5.09 0.17 19.37
N THR A 240 -4.49 -0.36 20.43
CA THR A 240 -3.35 0.29 21.09
C THR A 240 -2.07 0.17 20.26
N LEU A 241 -1.09 1.05 20.51
CA LEU A 241 0.25 0.93 19.91
C LEU A 241 0.90 -0.42 20.25
N GLY A 242 0.72 -0.92 21.49
CA GLY A 242 1.22 -2.22 21.92
C GLY A 242 0.69 -3.36 21.05
N TYR A 243 -0.63 -3.43 20.87
CA TYR A 243 -1.25 -4.43 19.99
C TYR A 243 -0.78 -4.33 18.54
N TYR A 244 -0.64 -3.09 18.03
CA TYR A 244 -0.10 -2.89 16.67
C TYR A 244 1.33 -3.43 16.55
N LEU A 245 2.20 -3.14 17.53
CA LEU A 245 3.57 -3.64 17.54
C LEU A 245 3.63 -5.16 17.68
N ASP A 246 2.70 -5.79 18.43
CA ASP A 246 2.59 -7.25 18.52
C ASP A 246 2.25 -7.86 17.15
N GLY A 247 1.20 -7.33 16.50
CA GLY A 247 0.79 -7.76 15.16
C GLY A 247 1.89 -7.56 14.11
N LEU A 248 2.52 -6.38 14.11
CA LEU A 248 3.62 -6.06 13.19
C LEU A 248 4.82 -7.00 13.39
N THR A 249 5.18 -7.30 14.64
CA THR A 249 6.25 -8.24 14.98
C THR A 249 5.92 -9.64 14.47
N TYR A 250 4.66 -10.08 14.69
CA TYR A 250 4.21 -11.36 14.15
C TYR A 250 4.34 -11.40 12.64
N VAL A 251 3.80 -10.40 11.92
CA VAL A 251 3.86 -10.31 10.47
C VAL A 251 5.30 -10.46 9.99
N ILE A 252 6.22 -9.60 10.46
CA ILE A 252 7.60 -9.60 9.98
C ILE A 252 8.32 -10.92 10.28
N THR A 253 8.11 -11.51 11.44
CA THR A 253 8.80 -12.75 11.81
C THR A 253 8.26 -14.00 11.12
N HIS A 254 7.03 -13.96 10.54
CA HIS A 254 6.39 -15.12 9.91
C HIS A 254 6.19 -14.98 8.40
N VAL A 255 6.38 -13.80 7.80
CA VAL A 255 6.39 -13.68 6.33
C VAL A 255 7.64 -14.27 5.73
N ARG A 256 7.58 -14.65 4.45
CA ARG A 256 8.73 -15.13 3.70
C ARG A 256 9.92 -14.15 3.82
N PRO A 257 11.15 -14.68 3.97
CA PRO A 257 12.35 -13.83 4.14
C PRO A 257 12.73 -13.03 2.89
N ASP A 258 12.21 -13.38 1.71
CA ASP A 258 12.48 -12.71 0.43
C ASP A 258 11.58 -11.49 0.16
N LEU A 259 10.45 -11.33 0.89
CA LEU A 259 9.54 -10.20 0.70
C LEU A 259 10.20 -8.85 0.99
N ILE A 260 9.96 -7.87 0.14
CA ILE A 260 10.40 -6.48 0.39
C ILE A 260 9.32 -5.76 1.21
N ILE A 261 9.71 -5.21 2.34
CA ILE A 261 8.81 -4.46 3.21
C ILE A 261 8.79 -2.99 2.78
N HIS A 262 7.73 -2.62 2.08
CA HIS A 262 7.57 -1.27 1.52
C HIS A 262 7.21 -0.25 2.59
N ARG A 263 6.46 -0.67 3.61
CA ARG A 263 5.97 0.21 4.68
C ARG A 263 5.52 -0.62 5.88
N ILE A 264 5.77 -0.10 7.08
CA ILE A 264 5.32 -0.70 8.34
C ILE A 264 4.36 0.21 9.14
N SER A 265 3.92 1.33 8.59
CA SER A 265 2.88 2.19 9.16
C SER A 265 2.28 3.10 8.10
N GLY A 266 0.99 3.43 8.23
CA GLY A 266 0.37 4.50 7.46
C GLY A 266 0.80 5.89 7.97
N ASP A 267 0.64 6.91 7.13
CA ASP A 267 0.79 8.31 7.54
C ASP A 267 -0.62 8.91 7.67
N ALA A 268 -1.12 9.07 8.90
CA ALA A 268 -2.43 9.66 9.14
C ALA A 268 -2.39 11.18 8.90
N PRO A 269 -3.39 11.76 8.21
CA PRO A 269 -3.48 13.21 8.02
C PRO A 269 -3.81 13.90 9.34
N LYS A 270 -2.90 14.76 9.84
CA LYS A 270 -3.00 15.36 11.18
C LYS A 270 -4.34 16.07 11.42
N ASP A 271 -4.84 16.81 10.45
CA ASP A 271 -6.05 17.63 10.59
C ASP A 271 -7.34 16.81 10.51
N LEU A 272 -7.26 15.59 9.99
CA LEU A 272 -8.40 14.69 9.81
C LEU A 272 -8.40 13.52 10.79
N LEU A 273 -7.28 13.22 11.44
CA LEU A 273 -7.21 12.09 12.38
C LEU A 273 -8.16 12.30 13.56
N VAL A 274 -8.96 11.28 13.86
CA VAL A 274 -9.81 11.17 15.04
C VAL A 274 -9.11 10.31 16.09
N ALA A 275 -8.67 9.11 15.72
CA ALA A 275 -8.00 8.15 16.60
C ALA A 275 -7.27 7.07 15.80
N PRO A 276 -6.33 6.35 16.39
CA PRO A 276 -5.64 6.65 17.65
C PRO A 276 -4.54 7.70 17.46
N GLU A 277 -4.26 8.48 18.48
CA GLU A 277 -3.28 9.59 18.43
C GLU A 277 -1.87 9.11 18.09
N TRP A 278 -1.46 7.90 18.50
CA TRP A 278 -0.12 7.38 18.23
C TRP A 278 0.20 7.25 16.73
N ASN A 279 -0.80 7.22 15.84
CA ASN A 279 -0.57 7.25 14.39
C ASN A 279 0.06 8.56 13.88
N LEU A 280 0.00 9.66 14.64
CA LEU A 280 0.72 10.90 14.33
C LEU A 280 2.21 10.80 14.67
N HIS A 281 2.58 9.83 15.51
CA HIS A 281 3.92 9.68 16.05
C HIS A 281 4.68 8.52 15.39
N LYS A 282 4.94 8.65 14.08
CA LYS A 282 5.63 7.60 13.29
C LYS A 282 6.92 7.11 13.94
N LYS A 283 7.67 7.99 14.65
CA LYS A 283 8.88 7.60 15.37
C LYS A 283 8.60 6.60 16.51
N TRP A 284 7.45 6.68 17.16
CA TRP A 284 7.10 5.71 18.21
C TRP A 284 6.92 4.31 17.63
N ILE A 285 6.27 4.23 16.46
CA ILE A 285 6.09 2.95 15.77
C ILE A 285 7.45 2.40 15.33
N LEU A 286 8.24 3.19 14.61
CA LEU A 286 9.53 2.76 14.09
C LEU A 286 10.48 2.33 15.21
N ASN A 287 10.69 3.21 16.20
CA ASN A 287 11.61 2.93 17.31
C ASN A 287 11.10 1.78 18.19
N GLY A 288 9.80 1.73 18.48
CA GLY A 288 9.19 0.65 19.26
C GLY A 288 9.38 -0.70 18.58
N PHE A 289 9.15 -0.75 17.27
CA PHE A 289 9.33 -1.97 16.48
C PHE A 289 10.81 -2.39 16.38
N GLU A 290 11.70 -1.49 16.02
CA GLU A 290 13.13 -1.79 15.92
C GLU A 290 13.74 -2.24 17.24
N ASN A 291 13.37 -1.58 18.35
CA ASN A 291 13.80 -1.97 19.69
C ASN A 291 13.31 -3.38 20.05
N ARG A 292 12.06 -3.71 19.72
CA ARG A 292 11.52 -5.06 19.96
C ARG A 292 12.29 -6.10 19.16
N LEU A 293 12.48 -5.91 17.85
CA LEU A 293 13.27 -6.82 17.04
C LEU A 293 14.69 -7.02 17.58
N LYS A 294 15.29 -5.94 18.09
CA LYS A 294 16.64 -6.00 18.65
C LYS A 294 16.70 -6.72 19.99
N ASN A 295 15.82 -6.36 20.93
CA ASN A 295 15.84 -6.88 22.29
C ASN A 295 15.46 -8.37 22.34
N GLU A 296 14.54 -8.80 21.49
CA GLU A 296 14.08 -10.19 21.40
C GLU A 296 14.85 -10.99 20.34
N ASN A 297 15.90 -10.40 19.75
CA ASN A 297 16.71 -10.99 18.67
C ASN A 297 15.86 -11.59 17.55
N LEU A 298 14.92 -10.79 17.02
CA LEU A 298 14.00 -11.15 15.94
C LEU A 298 14.46 -10.57 14.60
N TRP A 299 14.08 -11.26 13.51
CA TRP A 299 14.31 -10.83 12.12
C TRP A 299 13.22 -11.36 11.22
N GLN A 300 13.12 -10.82 10.00
CA GLN A 300 12.15 -11.24 9.01
C GLN A 300 12.30 -12.72 8.68
N GLY A 301 11.17 -13.42 8.73
CA GLY A 301 11.12 -14.84 8.40
C GLY A 301 11.71 -15.78 9.45
N LYS A 302 12.05 -15.29 10.67
CA LYS A 302 12.61 -16.16 11.74
C LYS A 302 11.75 -17.38 12.04
N PHE A 303 10.43 -17.24 11.93
CA PHE A 303 9.44 -18.30 12.20
C PHE A 303 8.67 -18.69 10.94
N TYR A 304 9.10 -18.25 9.76
CA TYR A 304 8.51 -18.69 8.51
C TYR A 304 8.66 -20.21 8.36
N LYS A 305 7.58 -20.85 7.94
CA LYS A 305 7.56 -22.27 7.58
C LYS A 305 7.18 -22.36 6.12
N ALA A 306 8.06 -22.94 5.29
CA ALA A 306 7.82 -23.16 3.87
C ALA A 306 6.72 -24.21 3.65
#